data_40000f5fbb7352f64d96a42ebd1cc3f1
#
_entry.id   40000f5fbb7352f64d96a42ebd1cc3f1
#
_cell.length_a   1.000
_cell.length_b   1.000
_cell.length_c   1.000
_cell.angle_alpha   90.00
_cell.angle_beta   90.00
_cell.angle_gamma   90.00
#
_symmetry.space_group_name_H-M   'P 1'
#
loop_
_entity.id
_entity.type
_entity.pdbx_description
1 polymer ?
#
loop_
_entity_poly.entity_id
_entity_poly.type
_entity_poly.pdbx_seq_one_letter_code
_entity_poly.pdbx_strand_id
1 'polypeptide(L)'
;MMHFRHHGNGKMVPDVKIILRGDSVIKKEMIAMLLAGGQGSRLGVLTSKVAKPAVAFGGKYRIIDFPLSNCINSGIDTVGVLTQYQPLRLNTHIGIGIPWDLDRNEGGVTVLPPYEKSTYSEWYTGTANAIYQNLEYMESYNPEYVLILSGDHIYKMDYEVMLDFHKANNAEVTIAVMPVPMEEARDRKSTRLNSSHSGQSRMPSSA
;
A
#
# COMPACT_ATOMS: atom_id res chain seq x y z
N MET A 1 19.44 30.42 -19.21
CA MET A 1 19.66 30.88 -20.60
C MET A 1 18.28 31.08 -21.21
N MET A 2 17.84 32.30 -21.42
CA MET A 2 16.51 32.60 -21.98
C MET A 2 16.60 32.52 -23.49
N HIS A 3 15.80 31.67 -24.11
CA HIS A 3 15.61 31.63 -25.55
C HIS A 3 14.26 32.30 -25.87
N PHE A 4 14.27 33.22 -26.83
CA PHE A 4 13.07 33.88 -27.34
C PHE A 4 12.74 33.31 -28.74
N ARG A 5 11.50 32.90 -28.97
CA ARG A 5 11.01 32.58 -30.34
C ARG A 5 10.12 33.71 -30.84
N HIS A 6 10.32 34.08 -32.10
CA HIS A 6 9.44 35.00 -32.83
C HIS A 6 8.13 34.28 -33.23
N HIS A 7 7.00 34.72 -32.71
CA HIS A 7 5.70 34.42 -33.29
C HIS A 7 5.20 35.65 -34.05
N GLY A 8 4.59 35.40 -35.22
CA GLY A 8 4.30 36.36 -36.29
C GLY A 8 3.32 37.50 -35.98
N ASN A 9 3.29 38.11 -34.80
CA ASN A 9 2.51 39.30 -34.48
C ASN A 9 3.28 40.27 -33.59
N GLY A 10 4.59 40.33 -33.67
CA GLY A 10 5.40 41.42 -33.11
C GLY A 10 5.39 41.57 -31.57
N LYS A 11 4.77 40.64 -30.83
CA LYS A 11 4.87 40.59 -29.35
C LYS A 11 5.87 39.52 -28.94
N MET A 12 6.97 39.96 -28.35
CA MET A 12 7.89 39.05 -27.65
C MET A 12 7.19 38.51 -26.41
N VAL A 13 6.89 37.22 -26.41
CA VAL A 13 6.45 36.49 -25.21
C VAL A 13 7.68 35.73 -24.70
N PRO A 14 8.09 35.93 -23.45
CA PRO A 14 9.18 35.11 -22.91
C PRO A 14 8.72 33.65 -22.87
N ASP A 15 9.47 32.78 -23.56
CA ASP A 15 9.33 31.33 -23.38
C ASP A 15 9.81 30.99 -21.97
N VAL A 16 8.91 31.13 -20.99
CA VAL A 16 9.16 30.64 -19.65
C VAL A 16 9.11 29.12 -19.73
N LYS A 17 10.22 28.52 -20.08
CA LYS A 17 10.47 27.12 -19.84
C LYS A 17 10.55 27.00 -18.32
N ILE A 18 9.43 26.76 -17.65
CA ILE A 18 9.45 26.24 -16.29
C ILE A 18 10.19 24.91 -16.41
N ILE A 19 11.49 24.93 -16.13
CA ILE A 19 12.21 23.73 -15.78
C ILE A 19 11.67 23.43 -14.39
N LEU A 20 10.55 22.72 -14.32
CA LEU A 20 10.32 21.85 -13.20
C LEU A 20 11.63 21.05 -13.13
N ARG A 21 12.42 21.27 -12.09
CA ARG A 21 13.49 20.35 -11.72
C ARG A 21 12.84 18.99 -11.86
N GLY A 22 13.28 18.22 -12.86
CA GLY A 22 12.69 16.92 -13.10
C GLY A 22 12.72 16.23 -11.76
N ASP A 23 11.55 15.93 -11.22
CA ASP A 23 11.45 15.07 -10.09
C ASP A 23 12.25 13.85 -10.50
N SER A 24 13.40 13.67 -9.87
CA SER A 24 14.20 12.48 -10.10
C SER A 24 13.29 11.35 -9.64
N VAL A 25 12.70 10.65 -10.59
CA VAL A 25 11.83 9.50 -10.28
C VAL A 25 12.72 8.55 -9.48
N ILE A 26 12.44 8.48 -8.18
CA ILE A 26 13.19 7.63 -7.26
C ILE A 26 12.76 6.21 -7.59
N LYS A 27 13.60 5.51 -8.34
CA LYS A 27 13.30 4.13 -8.70
C LYS A 27 13.44 3.24 -7.47
N LYS A 28 12.34 2.65 -7.03
CA LYS A 28 12.29 1.63 -5.98
C LYS A 28 12.11 0.25 -6.62
N GLU A 29 12.78 -0.76 -6.10
CA GLU A 29 12.52 -2.13 -6.57
C GLU A 29 11.11 -2.57 -6.18
N MET A 30 10.74 -2.41 -4.91
CA MET A 30 9.43 -2.77 -4.40
C MET A 30 8.91 -1.71 -3.42
N ILE A 31 7.63 -1.39 -3.52
CA ILE A 31 6.90 -0.60 -2.53
C ILE A 31 5.76 -1.43 -1.94
N ALA A 32 5.30 -1.08 -0.73
CA ALA A 32 4.17 -1.74 -0.11
C ALA A 32 2.93 -0.82 -0.06
N MET A 33 1.76 -1.40 -0.36
CA MET A 33 0.45 -0.76 -0.23
C MET A 33 -0.35 -1.50 0.84
N LEU A 34 -0.58 -0.86 1.98
CA LEU A 34 -1.14 -1.46 3.18
C LEU A 34 -2.62 -1.06 3.32
N LEU A 35 -3.53 -2.01 3.12
CA LEU A 35 -4.98 -1.79 3.19
C LEU A 35 -5.45 -1.72 4.65
N ALA A 36 -5.62 -0.53 5.17
CA ALA A 36 -5.94 -0.25 6.57
C ALA A 36 -7.34 0.38 6.77
N GLY A 37 -8.20 0.33 5.75
CA GLY A 37 -9.51 1.02 5.72
C GLY A 37 -10.71 0.23 6.24
N GLY A 38 -10.56 -1.00 6.73
CA GLY A 38 -11.67 -1.86 7.13
C GLY A 38 -12.37 -1.42 8.42
N GLN A 39 -13.73 -1.47 8.44
CA GLN A 39 -14.54 -1.16 9.62
C GLN A 39 -14.33 -2.12 10.81
N GLY A 40 -13.90 -3.36 10.54
CA GLY A 40 -13.63 -4.35 11.58
C GLY A 40 -14.86 -4.80 12.37
N SER A 41 -16.07 -4.74 11.79
CA SER A 41 -17.36 -5.02 12.44
C SER A 41 -17.41 -6.34 13.24
N ARG A 42 -16.60 -7.34 12.86
CA ARG A 42 -16.51 -8.64 13.54
C ARG A 42 -15.90 -8.57 14.94
N LEU A 43 -15.11 -7.54 15.25
CA LEU A 43 -14.49 -7.34 16.56
C LEU A 43 -15.38 -6.57 17.55
N GLY A 44 -16.60 -6.22 17.14
CA GLY A 44 -17.63 -5.62 17.98
C GLY A 44 -17.12 -4.38 18.74
N VAL A 45 -17.12 -4.46 20.06
CA VAL A 45 -16.74 -3.34 20.95
C VAL A 45 -15.34 -2.83 20.69
N LEU A 46 -14.39 -3.67 20.31
CA LEU A 46 -12.98 -3.29 20.09
C LEU A 46 -12.82 -2.31 18.94
N THR A 47 -13.70 -2.37 17.95
CA THR A 47 -13.64 -1.54 16.73
C THR A 47 -14.73 -0.47 16.67
N SER A 48 -15.52 -0.32 17.74
CA SER A 48 -16.59 0.70 17.78
C SER A 48 -16.07 2.13 17.67
N LYS A 49 -14.85 2.41 18.14
CA LYS A 49 -14.23 3.75 18.18
C LYS A 49 -12.84 3.83 17.54
N VAL A 50 -12.36 2.74 16.97
CA VAL A 50 -11.02 2.68 16.35
C VAL A 50 -11.05 1.78 15.12
N ALA A 51 -10.27 2.13 14.10
CA ALA A 51 -10.04 1.25 12.96
C ALA A 51 -9.39 -0.07 13.43
N LYS A 52 -9.73 -1.19 12.78
CA LYS A 52 -9.19 -2.52 13.14
C LYS A 52 -7.67 -2.54 13.24
N PRO A 53 -6.90 -1.95 12.31
CA PRO A 53 -5.44 -1.90 12.41
C PRO A 53 -4.91 -1.14 13.63
N ALA A 54 -5.72 -0.22 14.21
CA ALA A 54 -5.34 0.57 15.38
C ALA A 54 -5.71 -0.09 16.72
N VAL A 55 -6.32 -1.28 16.70
CA VAL A 55 -6.64 -2.03 17.91
C VAL A 55 -5.36 -2.45 18.60
N ALA A 56 -5.32 -2.25 19.94
CA ALA A 56 -4.16 -2.64 20.76
C ALA A 56 -4.00 -4.17 20.79
N PHE A 57 -2.76 -4.62 20.72
CA PHE A 57 -2.36 -6.01 20.78
C PHE A 57 -1.11 -6.18 21.65
N GLY A 58 -1.12 -7.12 22.57
CA GLY A 58 0.03 -7.40 23.43
C GLY A 58 0.50 -6.22 24.28
N GLY A 59 -0.41 -5.35 24.71
CA GLY A 59 -0.15 -4.20 25.56
C GLY A 59 0.23 -2.93 24.79
N LYS A 60 1.46 -2.78 24.34
CA LYS A 60 1.96 -1.54 23.72
C LYS A 60 1.80 -1.50 22.20
N TYR A 61 1.66 -2.64 21.54
CA TYR A 61 1.56 -2.73 20.09
C TYR A 61 0.14 -2.54 19.60
N ARG A 62 0.02 -2.25 18.30
CA ARG A 62 -1.23 -2.28 17.53
C ARG A 62 -1.10 -3.28 16.39
N ILE A 63 -2.22 -3.70 15.85
CA ILE A 63 -2.23 -4.68 14.73
C ILE A 63 -1.37 -4.21 13.56
N ILE A 64 -1.41 -2.92 13.23
CA ILE A 64 -0.65 -2.32 12.12
C ILE A 64 0.88 -2.45 12.28
N ASP A 65 1.38 -2.59 13.51
CA ASP A 65 2.81 -2.64 13.79
C ASP A 65 3.46 -3.90 13.18
N PHE A 66 2.71 -4.98 13.06
CA PHE A 66 3.21 -6.23 12.51
C PHE A 66 3.51 -6.12 11.00
N PRO A 67 2.57 -5.72 10.12
CA PRO A 67 2.88 -5.57 8.71
C PRO A 67 3.90 -4.46 8.45
N LEU A 68 3.93 -3.36 9.20
CA LEU A 68 4.96 -2.33 9.07
C LEU A 68 6.35 -2.88 9.43
N SER A 69 6.46 -3.63 10.54
CA SER A 69 7.71 -4.27 10.93
C SER A 69 8.16 -5.32 9.91
N ASN A 70 7.24 -6.11 9.36
CA ASN A 70 7.57 -7.07 8.31
C ASN A 70 8.09 -6.36 7.05
N CYS A 71 7.51 -5.21 6.64
CA CYS A 71 8.00 -4.43 5.50
C CYS A 71 9.46 -4.03 5.70
N ILE A 72 9.78 -3.41 6.83
CA ILE A 72 11.15 -2.97 7.12
C ILE A 72 12.12 -4.15 7.21
N ASN A 73 11.74 -5.22 7.89
CA ASN A 73 12.57 -6.42 8.00
C ASN A 73 12.80 -7.13 6.66
N SER A 74 11.96 -6.85 5.66
CA SER A 74 12.08 -7.34 4.27
C SER A 74 12.70 -6.30 3.34
N GLY A 75 13.36 -5.26 3.86
CA GLY A 75 14.03 -4.23 3.05
C GLY A 75 13.09 -3.24 2.34
N ILE A 76 11.79 -3.25 2.64
CA ILE A 76 10.81 -2.34 2.02
C ILE A 76 10.74 -1.06 2.85
N ASP A 77 11.27 0.02 2.31
CA ASP A 77 11.38 1.32 2.96
C ASP A 77 10.33 2.36 2.49
N THR A 78 9.41 1.97 1.65
CA THR A 78 8.37 2.83 1.08
C THR A 78 7.02 2.16 1.22
N VAL A 79 6.17 2.73 2.07
CA VAL A 79 4.88 2.12 2.45
C VAL A 79 3.76 3.13 2.37
N GLY A 80 2.79 2.88 1.49
CA GLY A 80 1.52 3.62 1.44
C GLY A 80 0.47 2.95 2.32
N VAL A 81 -0.08 3.66 3.30
CA VAL A 81 -1.12 3.13 4.20
C VAL A 81 -2.48 3.72 3.82
N LEU A 82 -3.34 2.91 3.22
CA LEU A 82 -4.66 3.33 2.77
C LEU A 82 -5.66 3.27 3.92
N THR A 83 -6.08 4.45 4.39
CA THR A 83 -7.00 4.58 5.54
C THR A 83 -8.36 5.07 5.10
N GLN A 84 -9.43 4.70 5.79
CA GLN A 84 -10.79 5.15 5.47
C GLN A 84 -11.63 5.40 6.72
N TYR A 85 -11.85 4.39 7.56
CA TYR A 85 -12.69 4.48 8.75
C TYR A 85 -11.87 4.80 9.99
N GLN A 86 -12.36 5.73 10.83
CA GLN A 86 -11.76 6.08 12.12
C GLN A 86 -10.23 6.31 12.06
N PRO A 87 -9.73 7.14 11.12
CA PRO A 87 -8.31 7.21 10.80
C PRO A 87 -7.49 7.90 11.91
N LEU A 88 -8.09 8.76 12.72
CA LEU A 88 -7.37 9.64 13.64
C LEU A 88 -6.39 8.88 14.55
N ARG A 89 -6.85 7.84 15.25
CA ARG A 89 -5.99 7.07 16.17
C ARG A 89 -4.93 6.27 15.44
N LEU A 90 -5.25 5.77 14.25
CA LEU A 90 -4.32 5.05 13.39
C LEU A 90 -3.22 6.00 12.89
N ASN A 91 -3.61 7.14 12.34
CA ASN A 91 -2.66 8.14 11.81
C ASN A 91 -1.77 8.69 12.92
N THR A 92 -2.33 8.97 14.12
CA THR A 92 -1.54 9.42 15.28
C THR A 92 -0.52 8.36 15.71
N HIS A 93 -0.88 7.06 15.65
CA HIS A 93 0.03 5.98 16.01
C HIS A 93 1.15 5.78 14.99
N ILE A 94 0.83 5.84 13.71
CA ILE A 94 1.81 5.74 12.62
C ILE A 94 2.74 6.95 12.65
N GLY A 95 2.18 8.16 12.85
CA GLY A 95 2.93 9.40 12.80
C GLY A 95 3.69 9.53 11.48
N ILE A 96 4.96 9.85 11.56
CA ILE A 96 5.88 9.90 10.40
C ILE A 96 6.69 8.60 10.23
N GLY A 97 6.42 7.58 11.05
CA GLY A 97 7.06 6.27 10.89
C GLY A 97 8.32 6.03 11.71
N ILE A 98 8.67 6.90 12.66
CA ILE A 98 9.89 6.78 13.50
C ILE A 98 10.07 5.37 14.10
N PRO A 99 9.05 4.71 14.68
CA PRO A 99 9.25 3.40 15.30
C PRO A 99 9.73 2.29 14.34
N TRP A 100 9.58 2.50 13.03
CA TRP A 100 9.94 1.54 11.97
C TRP A 100 11.05 2.06 11.05
N ASP A 101 11.74 3.15 11.40
CA ASP A 101 12.73 3.79 10.50
C ASP A 101 12.12 4.14 9.13
N LEU A 102 10.85 4.58 9.14
CA LEU A 102 10.10 5.00 7.96
C LEU A 102 9.91 6.53 7.88
N ASP A 103 10.63 7.29 8.69
CA ASP A 103 10.69 8.76 8.68
C ASP A 103 11.75 9.28 7.69
N ARG A 104 11.69 8.78 6.46
CA ARG A 104 12.71 9.03 5.44
C ARG A 104 12.31 10.19 4.52
N ASN A 105 13.30 10.94 4.02
CA ASN A 105 13.08 12.00 3.03
C ASN A 105 12.64 11.44 1.66
N GLU A 106 13.10 10.23 1.33
CA GLU A 106 12.81 9.55 0.07
C GLU A 106 12.20 8.17 0.38
N GLY A 107 10.90 8.04 0.21
CA GLY A 107 10.13 6.87 0.65
C GLY A 107 9.48 7.10 2.00
N GLY A 108 9.66 6.14 2.93
CA GLY A 108 9.04 6.19 4.24
C GLY A 108 7.58 5.79 4.25
N VAL A 109 6.86 6.11 5.34
CA VAL A 109 5.44 5.83 5.43
C VAL A 109 4.59 7.04 5.05
N THR A 110 3.65 6.83 4.14
CA THR A 110 2.66 7.85 3.74
C THR A 110 1.26 7.34 4.03
N VAL A 111 0.47 8.12 4.76
CA VAL A 111 -0.94 7.81 4.97
C VAL A 111 -1.76 8.36 3.81
N LEU A 112 -2.53 7.50 3.17
CA LEU A 112 -3.31 7.76 1.96
C LEU A 112 -4.81 7.65 2.30
N PRO A 113 -5.46 8.75 2.70
CA PRO A 113 -6.91 8.79 2.86
C PRO A 113 -7.59 8.86 1.49
N PRO A 114 -8.88 8.48 1.38
CA PRO A 114 -9.66 8.79 0.19
C PRO A 114 -9.70 10.31 0.00
N TYR A 115 -9.59 10.78 -1.25
CA TYR A 115 -9.60 12.20 -1.57
C TYR A 115 -10.65 12.53 -2.63
N GLU A 116 -11.15 13.77 -2.57
CA GLU A 116 -12.05 14.30 -3.58
C GLU A 116 -11.28 14.64 -4.87
N LYS A 117 -11.67 14.01 -5.99
CA LYS A 117 -11.41 14.61 -7.29
C LYS A 117 -12.50 15.64 -7.56
N SER A 118 -12.17 16.73 -8.20
CA SER A 118 -12.97 17.97 -8.37
C SER A 118 -14.45 17.81 -8.77
N THR A 119 -14.89 16.60 -9.07
CA THR A 119 -16.26 16.25 -9.49
C THR A 119 -16.96 15.21 -8.61
N TYR A 120 -16.23 14.42 -7.80
CA TYR A 120 -16.82 13.36 -6.98
C TYR A 120 -16.00 13.12 -5.72
N SER A 121 -16.68 13.13 -4.57
CA SER A 121 -16.15 12.63 -3.30
C SER A 121 -16.43 11.14 -3.23
N GLU A 122 -15.47 10.30 -3.49
CA GLU A 122 -15.67 8.86 -3.45
C GLU A 122 -14.83 8.20 -2.36
N TRP A 123 -15.54 7.63 -1.41
CA TRP A 123 -14.97 6.64 -0.50
C TRP A 123 -14.45 5.44 -1.30
N TYR A 124 -13.41 4.78 -0.79
CA TYR A 124 -12.98 3.53 -1.42
C TYR A 124 -14.12 2.52 -1.45
N THR A 125 -14.59 2.15 -2.62
CA THR A 125 -15.68 1.19 -2.80
C THR A 125 -15.25 -0.26 -2.63
N GLY A 126 -13.94 -0.49 -2.39
CA GLY A 126 -13.35 -1.79 -2.13
C GLY A 126 -11.82 -1.73 -2.18
N THR A 127 -11.18 -2.86 -1.92
CA THR A 127 -9.71 -2.95 -1.83
C THR A 127 -9.03 -2.64 -3.17
N ALA A 128 -9.55 -3.14 -4.28
CA ALA A 128 -9.02 -2.86 -5.61
C ALA A 128 -9.18 -1.38 -5.99
N ASN A 129 -10.34 -0.77 -5.66
CA ASN A 129 -10.57 0.65 -5.89
C ASN A 129 -9.63 1.53 -5.06
N ALA A 130 -9.35 1.14 -3.82
CA ALA A 130 -8.39 1.86 -2.98
C ALA A 130 -6.98 1.90 -3.62
N ILE A 131 -6.51 0.79 -4.17
CA ILE A 131 -5.25 0.74 -4.91
C ILE A 131 -5.33 1.60 -6.17
N TYR A 132 -6.41 1.47 -6.95
CA TYR A 132 -6.59 2.21 -8.20
C TYR A 132 -6.59 3.73 -7.99
N GLN A 133 -7.25 4.23 -6.94
CA GLN A 133 -7.26 5.67 -6.64
C GLN A 133 -5.86 6.22 -6.27
N ASN A 134 -4.93 5.36 -5.86
CA ASN A 134 -3.57 5.74 -5.45
C ASN A 134 -2.48 5.33 -6.45
N LEU A 135 -2.84 5.13 -7.73
CA LEU A 135 -1.87 4.83 -8.80
C LEU A 135 -0.80 5.90 -8.92
N GLU A 136 -1.18 7.18 -8.86
CA GLU A 136 -0.26 8.32 -8.94
C GLU A 136 0.82 8.27 -7.83
N TYR A 137 0.44 7.90 -6.62
CA TYR A 137 1.40 7.67 -5.53
C TYR A 137 2.39 6.55 -5.88
N MET A 138 1.91 5.44 -6.41
CA MET A 138 2.77 4.31 -6.79
C MET A 138 3.69 4.70 -7.95
N GLU A 139 3.17 5.36 -8.99
CA GLU A 139 3.91 5.81 -10.17
C GLU A 139 5.01 6.81 -9.82
N SER A 140 4.84 7.63 -8.78
CA SER A 140 5.85 8.58 -8.32
C SER A 140 7.17 7.94 -7.90
N TYR A 141 7.15 6.67 -7.49
CA TYR A 141 8.33 5.87 -7.14
C TYR A 141 8.81 4.95 -8.25
N ASN A 142 8.06 4.85 -9.37
CA ASN A 142 8.36 3.96 -10.49
C ASN A 142 8.85 2.55 -10.06
N PRO A 143 8.11 1.83 -9.20
CA PRO A 143 8.52 0.56 -8.65
C PRO A 143 8.46 -0.54 -9.72
N GLU A 144 9.33 -1.54 -9.60
CA GLU A 144 9.22 -2.75 -10.43
C GLU A 144 8.12 -3.68 -9.90
N TYR A 145 7.95 -3.69 -8.57
CA TYR A 145 6.98 -4.55 -7.90
C TYR A 145 6.17 -3.77 -6.87
N VAL A 146 4.91 -4.15 -6.72
CA VAL A 146 4.01 -3.60 -5.70
C VAL A 146 3.51 -4.73 -4.81
N LEU A 147 3.81 -4.64 -3.52
CA LEU A 147 3.33 -5.55 -2.50
C LEU A 147 2.03 -5.03 -1.91
N ILE A 148 0.94 -5.77 -2.03
CA ILE A 148 -0.36 -5.40 -1.46
C ILE A 148 -0.60 -6.23 -0.21
N LEU A 149 -0.78 -5.56 0.92
CA LEU A 149 -0.93 -6.17 2.23
C LEU A 149 -2.24 -5.77 2.89
N SER A 150 -2.81 -6.68 3.68
CA SER A 150 -3.88 -6.33 4.62
C SER A 150 -3.27 -5.76 5.91
N GLY A 151 -3.78 -4.61 6.37
CA GLY A 151 -3.31 -3.94 7.58
C GLY A 151 -3.77 -4.59 8.90
N ASP A 152 -4.46 -5.73 8.81
CA ASP A 152 -5.06 -6.42 9.96
C ASP A 152 -4.49 -7.82 10.22
N HIS A 153 -3.38 -8.16 9.59
CA HIS A 153 -2.70 -9.44 9.77
C HIS A 153 -1.64 -9.37 10.87
N ILE A 154 -1.68 -10.34 11.77
CA ILE A 154 -0.68 -10.54 12.83
C ILE A 154 0.08 -11.81 12.51
N TYR A 155 1.20 -11.67 11.81
CA TYR A 155 2.11 -12.77 11.47
C TYR A 155 3.53 -12.23 11.28
N LYS A 156 4.51 -13.11 11.28
CA LYS A 156 5.89 -12.83 10.90
C LYS A 156 6.12 -13.39 9.50
N MET A 157 6.50 -12.54 8.56
CA MET A 157 6.77 -12.94 7.18
C MET A 157 7.89 -12.07 6.61
N ASP A 158 8.77 -12.72 5.85
CA ASP A 158 9.76 -12.08 5.02
C ASP A 158 9.21 -11.97 3.59
N TYR A 159 8.99 -10.74 3.15
CA TYR A 159 8.45 -10.48 1.82
C TYR A 159 9.51 -10.57 0.72
N GLU A 160 10.80 -10.52 1.06
CA GLU A 160 11.89 -10.73 0.10
C GLU A 160 11.82 -12.15 -0.48
N VAL A 161 11.56 -13.14 0.35
CA VAL A 161 11.35 -14.54 -0.08
C VAL A 161 10.19 -14.65 -1.08
N MET A 162 9.13 -13.88 -0.85
CA MET A 162 7.99 -13.85 -1.78
C MET A 162 8.35 -13.18 -3.11
N LEU A 163 9.16 -12.13 -3.07
CA LEU A 163 9.64 -11.43 -4.25
C LEU A 163 10.58 -12.32 -5.07
N ASP A 164 11.51 -13.01 -4.43
CA ASP A 164 12.42 -13.95 -5.09
C ASP A 164 11.68 -15.08 -5.78
N PHE A 165 10.65 -15.63 -5.13
CA PHE A 165 9.78 -16.61 -5.73
C PHE A 165 9.04 -16.05 -6.95
N HIS A 166 8.54 -14.82 -6.88
CA HIS A 166 7.89 -14.13 -7.98
C HIS A 166 8.83 -14.00 -9.19
N LYS A 167 10.05 -13.52 -8.97
CA LYS A 167 11.09 -13.35 -9.99
C LYS A 167 11.50 -14.70 -10.61
N ALA A 168 11.75 -15.71 -9.77
CA ALA A 168 12.19 -17.03 -10.23
C ALA A 168 11.15 -17.72 -11.13
N ASN A 169 9.88 -17.42 -10.97
CA ASN A 169 8.79 -17.98 -11.76
C ASN A 169 8.32 -17.07 -12.90
N ASN A 170 8.95 -15.89 -13.10
CA ASN A 170 8.50 -14.87 -14.06
C ASN A 170 6.98 -14.64 -13.96
N ALA A 171 6.46 -14.57 -12.75
CA ALA A 171 5.03 -14.49 -12.49
C ALA A 171 4.52 -13.05 -12.73
N GLU A 172 3.31 -12.90 -13.24
CA GLU A 172 2.64 -11.59 -13.29
C GLU A 172 2.01 -11.24 -11.95
N VAL A 173 1.55 -12.24 -11.20
CA VAL A 173 0.95 -12.10 -9.87
C VAL A 173 1.36 -13.26 -8.99
N THR A 174 1.78 -12.97 -7.76
CA THR A 174 2.07 -13.96 -6.72
C THR A 174 1.15 -13.74 -5.53
N ILE A 175 0.47 -14.78 -5.08
CA ILE A 175 -0.47 -14.71 -3.95
C ILE A 175 0.00 -15.64 -2.85
N ALA A 176 0.23 -15.08 -1.65
CA ALA A 176 0.50 -15.87 -0.46
C ALA A 176 -0.77 -16.61 -0.02
N VAL A 177 -0.67 -17.93 0.09
CA VAL A 177 -1.79 -18.78 0.48
C VAL A 177 -1.38 -19.72 1.60
N MET A 178 -2.34 -20.08 2.44
CA MET A 178 -2.17 -21.03 3.53
C MET A 178 -3.12 -22.22 3.32
N PRO A 179 -2.65 -23.46 3.42
CA PRO A 179 -3.53 -24.61 3.38
C PRO A 179 -4.42 -24.62 4.64
N VAL A 180 -5.70 -24.82 4.44
CA VAL A 180 -6.68 -24.95 5.53
C VAL A 180 -7.54 -26.20 5.30
N PRO A 181 -8.05 -26.86 6.35
CA PRO A 181 -9.00 -27.95 6.21
C PRO A 181 -10.25 -27.53 5.41
N MET A 182 -10.80 -28.44 4.62
CA MET A 182 -11.95 -28.14 3.76
C MET A 182 -13.16 -27.63 4.55
N GLU A 183 -13.34 -28.08 5.77
CA GLU A 183 -14.44 -27.64 6.64
C GLU A 183 -14.32 -26.15 7.00
N GLU A 184 -13.10 -25.69 7.31
CA GLU A 184 -12.84 -24.28 7.57
C GLU A 184 -12.93 -23.43 6.28
N ALA A 185 -12.56 -24.02 5.14
CA ALA A 185 -12.57 -23.34 3.86
C ALA A 185 -14.01 -23.02 3.39
N ARG A 186 -14.99 -23.86 3.68
CA ARG A 186 -16.39 -23.69 3.27
C ARG A 186 -17.06 -22.47 3.86
N ASP A 187 -16.63 -22.03 5.03
CA ASP A 187 -17.23 -20.90 5.76
C ASP A 187 -16.59 -19.54 5.43
N ARG A 188 -15.52 -19.53 4.62
CA ARG A 188 -14.77 -18.32 4.29
C ARG A 188 -15.23 -17.69 2.97
N LYS A 189 -15.42 -16.37 2.96
CA LYS A 189 -15.80 -15.61 1.75
C LYS A 189 -14.83 -15.79 0.58
N SER A 190 -13.55 -16.02 0.87
CA SER A 190 -12.48 -16.22 -0.14
C SER A 190 -12.61 -17.51 -0.94
N THR A 191 -13.27 -18.53 -0.43
CA THR A 191 -13.53 -19.79 -1.17
C THR A 191 -14.52 -19.60 -2.33
N ARG A 192 -15.36 -18.58 -2.29
CA ARG A 192 -16.31 -18.28 -3.37
C ARG A 192 -15.69 -17.47 -4.52
N LEU A 193 -14.55 -16.81 -4.29
CA LEU A 193 -13.87 -15.99 -5.28
C LEU A 193 -12.80 -16.78 -6.06
N ASN A 194 -12.39 -17.95 -5.60
CA ASN A 194 -11.33 -18.78 -6.22
C ASN A 194 -11.77 -19.53 -7.49
N SER A 195 -13.00 -19.35 -7.95
CA SER A 195 -13.46 -20.03 -9.18
C SER A 195 -13.06 -19.32 -10.48
N SER A 196 -12.34 -18.18 -10.43
CA SER A 196 -12.07 -17.36 -11.62
C SER A 196 -10.59 -17.03 -11.88
N HIS A 197 -9.62 -17.55 -11.11
CA HIS A 197 -8.20 -17.23 -11.33
C HIS A 197 -7.38 -18.50 -11.59
N SER A 198 -7.13 -18.78 -12.87
CA SER A 198 -6.12 -19.71 -13.34
C SER A 198 -4.74 -19.06 -13.24
N GLY A 199 -3.95 -19.41 -12.25
CA GLY A 199 -2.58 -18.91 -12.11
C GLY A 199 -2.12 -18.80 -10.65
N GLN A 200 -2.45 -19.78 -9.81
CA GLN A 200 -1.97 -19.80 -8.43
C GLN A 200 -0.60 -20.47 -8.34
N SER A 201 0.42 -19.68 -8.10
CA SER A 201 1.71 -20.17 -7.64
C SER A 201 1.64 -20.45 -6.13
N ARG A 202 1.88 -21.68 -5.72
CA ARG A 202 1.93 -22.09 -4.31
C ARG A 202 3.33 -21.91 -3.77
N MET A 203 3.48 -21.11 -2.71
CA MET A 203 4.74 -21.11 -1.95
C MET A 203 4.85 -22.39 -1.11
N PRO A 204 6.02 -23.03 -1.05
CA PRO A 204 6.24 -24.12 -0.11
C PRO A 204 6.15 -23.57 1.32
N SER A 205 5.42 -24.26 2.19
CA SER A 205 5.44 -23.97 3.62
C SER A 205 6.84 -24.28 4.14
N SER A 206 7.59 -23.26 4.53
CA SER A 206 8.78 -23.47 5.35
C SER A 206 8.33 -23.98 6.72
N ALA A 207 8.77 -25.17 7.05
CA ALA A 207 8.61 -25.79 8.36
C ALA A 207 9.31 -24.96 9.45
#